data_8c67e5140af5fd5f299a78b53fb40f3b
#
_entry.id   8c67e5140af5fd5f299a78b53fb40f3b
#
_cell.length_a   1.000
_cell.length_b   1.000
_cell.length_c   1.000
_cell.angle_alpha   90.00
_cell.angle_beta   90.00
_cell.angle_gamma   90.00
#
_symmetry.space_group_name_H-M   'P 1'
#
loop_
_entity.id
_entity.type
_entity.pdbx_description
1 polymer ?
#
loop_
_entity_poly.entity_id
_entity_poly.type
_entity_poly.pdbx_seq_one_letter_code
_entity_poly.pdbx_strand_id
1 'polypeptide(L)'
;MTRSELIAALAADHPHLTLTDVERIVAALFDEMTATLARGDRVELRGFGAFSVKRRQARAGRNPRTGETVDVTEKTVPFFRAGRELREMINAGMATSEAADAVASKRALPKQKESKR
;
A
#
# COMPACT_ATOMS: atom_id res chain seq x y z
N MET A 1 5.42 2.35 9.51
CA MET A 1 4.03 2.48 10.00
C MET A 1 3.35 1.13 10.00
N THR A 2 2.81 0.76 11.13
CA THR A 2 2.07 -0.49 11.24
C THR A 2 0.59 -0.22 11.00
N ARG A 3 -0.18 -1.31 10.87
CA ARG A 3 -1.62 -1.20 10.69
C ARG A 3 -2.27 -0.47 11.88
N SER A 4 -1.84 -0.79 13.09
CA SER A 4 -2.42 -0.12 14.26
C SER A 4 -2.06 1.35 14.31
N GLU A 5 -0.87 1.70 13.84
CA GLU A 5 -0.48 3.11 13.75
C GLU A 5 -1.30 3.85 12.72
N LEU A 6 -1.59 3.20 11.60
CA LEU A 6 -2.45 3.80 10.59
C LEU A 6 -3.85 4.04 11.15
N ILE A 7 -4.39 3.06 11.84
CA ILE A 7 -5.72 3.18 12.44
C ILE A 7 -5.73 4.32 13.45
N ALA A 8 -4.70 4.42 14.28
CA ALA A 8 -4.62 5.48 15.27
C ALA A 8 -4.57 6.86 14.62
N ALA A 9 -3.79 6.98 13.55
CA ALA A 9 -3.69 8.25 12.83
C ALA A 9 -5.02 8.66 12.21
N LEU A 10 -5.71 7.70 11.61
CA LEU A 10 -7.02 7.97 11.02
C LEU A 10 -8.04 8.36 12.07
N ALA A 11 -8.03 7.67 13.21
CA ALA A 11 -8.96 7.99 14.29
C ALA A 11 -8.71 9.39 14.82
N ALA A 12 -7.44 9.80 14.92
CA ALA A 12 -7.12 11.14 15.39
C ALA A 12 -7.62 12.20 14.42
N ASP A 13 -7.57 11.92 13.11
CA ASP A 13 -8.03 12.86 12.10
C ASP A 13 -9.54 12.90 11.96
N HIS A 14 -10.24 11.92 12.52
CA HIS A 14 -11.70 11.81 12.38
C HIS A 14 -12.33 11.57 13.74
N PRO A 15 -12.34 12.62 14.59
CA PRO A 15 -12.80 12.44 15.97
C PRO A 15 -14.27 12.09 16.11
N HIS A 16 -15.05 12.24 15.06
CA HIS A 16 -16.46 11.83 15.07
C HIS A 16 -16.63 10.32 14.95
N LEU A 17 -15.55 9.59 14.70
CA LEU A 17 -15.57 8.14 14.59
C LEU A 17 -14.88 7.55 15.82
N THR A 18 -15.37 6.41 16.29
CA THR A 18 -14.70 5.70 17.38
C THR A 18 -13.53 4.92 16.80
N LEU A 19 -12.63 4.53 17.69
CA LEU A 19 -11.49 3.70 17.26
C LEU A 19 -12.00 2.39 16.64
N THR A 20 -13.02 1.81 17.23
CA THR A 20 -13.63 0.58 16.69
C THR A 20 -14.16 0.80 15.29
N ASP A 21 -14.84 1.95 15.06
CA ASP A 21 -15.34 2.26 13.73
C ASP A 21 -14.20 2.30 12.71
N VAL A 22 -13.10 2.96 13.06
CA VAL A 22 -11.96 3.10 12.16
C VAL A 22 -11.34 1.74 11.89
N GLU A 23 -11.23 0.90 12.93
CA GLU A 23 -10.70 -0.45 12.75
C GLU A 23 -11.53 -1.24 11.75
N ARG A 24 -12.85 -1.13 11.87
CA ARG A 24 -13.74 -1.84 10.96
C ARG A 24 -13.65 -1.34 9.54
N ILE A 25 -13.54 -0.04 9.37
CA ILE A 25 -13.42 0.55 8.04
C ILE A 25 -12.12 0.10 7.37
N VAL A 26 -11.02 0.15 8.11
CA VAL A 26 -9.73 -0.26 7.57
C VAL A 26 -9.75 -1.75 7.22
N ALA A 27 -10.32 -2.57 8.10
CA ALA A 27 -10.42 -4.00 7.83
C ALA A 27 -11.25 -4.27 6.59
N ALA A 28 -12.39 -3.59 6.46
CA ALA A 28 -13.26 -3.78 5.30
C ALA A 28 -12.55 -3.38 4.01
N LEU A 29 -11.79 -2.30 4.06
CA LEU A 29 -11.04 -1.84 2.89
C LEU A 29 -10.04 -2.90 2.43
N PHE A 30 -9.23 -3.38 3.35
CA PHE A 30 -8.22 -4.38 2.99
C PHE A 30 -8.86 -5.71 2.59
N ASP A 31 -9.97 -6.08 3.21
CA ASP A 31 -10.66 -7.30 2.83
C ASP A 31 -11.19 -7.22 1.41
N GLU A 32 -11.73 -6.07 1.02
CA GLU A 32 -12.20 -5.89 -0.36
C GLU A 32 -11.06 -5.97 -1.35
N MET A 33 -9.93 -5.35 -1.03
CA MET A 33 -8.77 -5.41 -1.90
C MET A 33 -8.26 -6.83 -2.02
N THR A 34 -8.21 -7.53 -0.89
CA THR A 34 -7.75 -8.92 -0.88
C THR A 34 -8.64 -9.81 -1.73
N ALA A 35 -9.95 -9.65 -1.58
CA ALA A 35 -10.90 -10.46 -2.36
C ALA A 35 -10.76 -10.19 -3.85
N THR A 36 -10.59 -8.93 -4.21
CA THR A 36 -10.43 -8.55 -5.61
C THR A 36 -9.16 -9.17 -6.20
N LEU A 37 -8.06 -9.09 -5.47
CA LEU A 37 -6.80 -9.66 -5.94
C LEU A 37 -6.85 -11.18 -5.98
N ALA A 38 -7.59 -11.79 -5.05
CA ALA A 38 -7.73 -13.24 -5.04
C ALA A 38 -8.48 -13.74 -6.27
N ARG A 39 -9.34 -12.91 -6.85
CA ARG A 39 -10.03 -13.25 -8.09
C ARG A 39 -9.17 -13.01 -9.33
N GLY A 40 -7.97 -12.45 -9.15
CA GLY A 40 -7.10 -12.12 -10.27
C GLY A 40 -7.35 -10.76 -10.87
N ASP A 41 -8.23 -9.97 -10.27
CA ASP A 41 -8.50 -8.62 -10.73
C ASP A 41 -7.54 -7.64 -10.11
N ARG A 42 -7.51 -6.43 -10.67
CA ARG A 42 -6.61 -5.41 -10.13
C ARG A 42 -7.40 -4.39 -9.31
N VAL A 43 -6.69 -3.75 -8.39
CA VAL A 43 -7.24 -2.69 -7.57
C VAL A 43 -6.54 -1.41 -7.96
N GLU A 44 -7.28 -0.49 -8.54
CA GLU A 44 -6.71 0.76 -9.04
C GLU A 44 -7.13 1.90 -8.14
N LEU A 45 -6.16 2.56 -7.54
CA LEU A 45 -6.41 3.67 -6.62
C LEU A 45 -5.82 4.92 -7.26
N ARG A 46 -6.67 5.67 -7.92
CA ARG A 46 -6.24 6.85 -8.66
C ARG A 46 -5.51 7.81 -7.74
N GLY A 47 -4.35 8.28 -8.18
CA GLY A 47 -3.52 9.17 -7.41
C GLY A 47 -2.56 8.47 -6.46
N PHE A 48 -2.74 7.17 -6.27
CA PHE A 48 -1.89 6.40 -5.36
C PHE A 48 -1.12 5.33 -6.11
N GLY A 49 -1.82 4.43 -6.76
CA GLY A 49 -1.18 3.35 -7.48
C GLY A 49 -2.16 2.25 -7.79
N ALA A 50 -1.62 1.15 -8.25
CA ALA A 50 -2.45 0.02 -8.62
C ALA A 50 -1.83 -1.27 -8.11
N PHE A 51 -2.68 -2.14 -7.58
CA PHE A 51 -2.29 -3.49 -7.20
C PHE A 51 -2.78 -4.43 -8.28
N SER A 52 -1.94 -5.39 -8.65
CA SER A 52 -2.31 -6.42 -9.60
C SER A 52 -1.68 -7.71 -9.14
N VAL A 53 -2.02 -8.80 -9.82
CA VAL A 53 -1.43 -10.08 -9.50
C VAL A 53 -0.52 -10.49 -10.63
N LYS A 54 0.60 -11.07 -10.28
CA LYS A 54 1.55 -11.60 -11.24
C LYS A 54 1.73 -13.07 -10.99
N ARG A 55 1.77 -13.82 -12.07
CA ARG A 55 1.99 -15.24 -12.00
C ARG A 55 3.47 -15.52 -12.16
N ARG A 56 4.01 -16.24 -11.21
CA ARG A 56 5.38 -16.71 -11.30
C ARG A 56 5.34 -18.16 -11.72
N GLN A 57 5.93 -18.44 -12.87
CA GLN A 57 5.86 -19.78 -13.43
C GLN A 57 6.69 -20.75 -12.61
N ALA A 58 6.30 -22.02 -12.68
CA ALA A 58 7.07 -23.08 -12.07
C ALA A 58 8.46 -23.14 -12.71
N ARG A 59 9.45 -23.38 -11.92
CA ARG A 59 10.81 -23.45 -12.42
C ARG A 59 11.64 -24.31 -11.48
N ALA A 60 12.79 -24.73 -12.00
CA ALA A 60 13.76 -25.42 -11.17
C ALA A 60 14.60 -24.38 -10.46
N GLY A 61 14.71 -24.52 -9.16
CA GLY A 61 15.56 -23.68 -8.38
C GLY A 61 16.68 -24.49 -7.80
N ARG A 62 17.55 -23.84 -7.06
CA ARG A 62 18.68 -24.53 -6.45
C ARG A 62 18.79 -24.13 -5.00
N ASN A 63 18.93 -25.13 -4.14
CA ASN A 63 19.12 -24.88 -2.73
C ASN A 63 20.51 -24.28 -2.53
N PRO A 64 20.61 -23.04 -2.03
CA PRO A 64 21.92 -22.40 -1.90
C PRO A 64 22.82 -23.07 -0.88
N ARG A 65 22.24 -23.86 0.04
CA ARG A 65 23.02 -24.52 1.07
C ARG A 65 23.61 -25.82 0.60
N THR A 66 22.83 -26.61 -0.12
CA THR A 66 23.28 -27.94 -0.54
C THR A 66 23.60 -28.01 -2.02
N GLY A 67 23.14 -27.05 -2.80
CA GLY A 67 23.33 -27.07 -4.25
C GLY A 67 22.35 -27.95 -4.98
N GLU A 68 21.43 -28.58 -4.26
CA GLU A 68 20.45 -29.47 -4.87
C GLU A 68 19.42 -28.70 -5.69
N THR A 69 18.99 -29.29 -6.78
CA THR A 69 17.91 -28.75 -7.58
C THR A 69 16.59 -29.02 -6.87
N VAL A 70 15.78 -27.98 -6.74
CA VAL A 70 14.43 -28.12 -6.17
C VAL A 70 13.43 -27.53 -7.13
N ASP A 71 12.23 -28.08 -7.11
CA ASP A 71 11.15 -27.56 -7.94
C ASP A 71 10.48 -26.40 -7.23
N VAL A 72 10.33 -25.29 -7.96
CA VAL A 72 9.59 -24.13 -7.46
C VAL A 72 8.27 -24.13 -8.18
N THR A 73 7.17 -24.34 -7.44
CA THR A 73 5.85 -24.39 -8.03
C THR A 73 5.39 -23.02 -8.48
N GLU A 74 4.44 -23.02 -9.40
CA GLU A 74 3.82 -21.80 -9.89
C GLU A 74 3.10 -21.10 -8.75
N LYS A 75 3.24 -19.78 -8.70
CA LYS A 75 2.61 -18.97 -7.65
C LYS A 75 2.08 -17.69 -8.25
N THR A 76 1.03 -17.18 -7.61
CA THR A 76 0.49 -15.87 -7.95
C THR A 76 0.79 -14.94 -6.78
N VAL A 77 1.40 -13.82 -7.08
CA VAL A 77 1.82 -12.87 -6.04
C VAL A 77 1.27 -11.49 -6.34
N PRO A 78 1.00 -10.70 -5.31
CA PRO A 78 0.58 -9.32 -5.53
C PRO A 78 1.76 -8.47 -6.00
N PHE A 79 1.44 -7.48 -6.79
CA PHE A 79 2.41 -6.55 -7.32
C PHE A 79 1.82 -5.15 -7.24
N PHE A 80 2.57 -4.22 -6.66
CA PHE A 80 2.13 -2.85 -6.54
C PHE A 80 2.95 -1.95 -7.45
N ARG A 81 2.26 -1.11 -8.20
CA ARG A 81 2.91 -0.10 -9.03
C ARG A 81 2.42 1.26 -8.58
N ALA A 82 3.35 2.08 -8.11
CA ALA A 82 3.03 3.42 -7.64
C ALA A 82 2.57 4.29 -8.79
N GLY A 83 1.58 5.13 -8.50
CA GLY A 83 1.14 6.10 -9.46
C GLY A 83 2.10 7.28 -9.53
N ARG A 84 1.86 8.12 -10.53
CA ARG A 84 2.74 9.26 -10.78
C ARG A 84 2.76 10.21 -9.59
N GLU A 85 1.58 10.53 -9.06
CA GLU A 85 1.49 11.50 -7.98
C GLU A 85 2.21 11.01 -6.74
N LEU A 86 2.02 9.73 -6.40
CA LEU A 86 2.70 9.17 -5.23
C LEU A 86 4.20 9.20 -5.42
N ARG A 87 4.69 8.83 -6.61
CA ARG A 87 6.12 8.85 -6.87
C ARG A 87 6.69 10.25 -6.76
N GLU A 88 5.97 11.24 -7.26
CA GLU A 88 6.42 12.62 -7.20
C GLU A 88 6.50 13.11 -5.76
N MET A 89 5.50 12.75 -4.96
CA MET A 89 5.50 13.16 -3.55
C MET A 89 6.64 12.51 -2.78
N ILE A 90 6.92 11.24 -3.05
CA ILE A 90 8.01 10.55 -2.38
C ILE A 90 9.34 11.19 -2.76
N ASN A 91 9.54 11.46 -4.04
CA ASN A 91 10.78 12.06 -4.49
C ASN A 91 10.99 13.45 -3.91
N ALA A 92 9.91 14.22 -3.81
CA ALA A 92 9.99 15.54 -3.19
C ALA A 92 10.33 15.43 -1.71
N GLY A 93 9.70 14.47 -1.01
CA GLY A 93 9.96 14.27 0.41
C GLY A 93 11.36 13.79 0.69
N MET A 94 11.88 12.95 -0.19
CA MET A 94 13.25 12.45 -0.02
C MET A 94 14.29 13.49 -0.39
N ALA A 95 13.91 14.47 -1.22
CA ALA A 95 14.85 15.50 -1.65
C ALA A 95 15.18 16.49 -0.54
N THR A 96 14.19 16.84 0.28
CA THR A 96 14.40 17.78 1.39
C THR A 96 13.53 17.38 2.57
N SER A 97 14.01 17.63 3.78
CA SER A 97 13.18 17.40 4.95
C SER A 97 12.04 18.41 5.02
N GLU A 98 12.27 19.61 4.48
CA GLU A 98 11.22 20.61 4.43
C GLU A 98 10.04 20.14 3.57
N ALA A 99 10.32 19.52 2.45
CA ALA A 99 9.28 18.98 1.60
C ALA A 99 8.55 17.83 2.28
N ALA A 100 9.27 17.00 3.02
CA ALA A 100 8.66 15.92 3.77
C ALA A 100 7.71 16.45 4.83
N ASP A 101 8.13 17.52 5.51
CA ASP A 101 7.28 18.16 6.51
C ASP A 101 6.03 18.74 5.87
N ALA A 102 6.17 19.33 4.69
CA ALA A 102 5.02 19.89 3.99
C ALA A 102 4.00 18.81 3.62
N VAL A 103 4.48 17.66 3.18
CA VAL A 103 3.58 16.54 2.86
C VAL A 103 2.88 16.05 4.12
N ALA A 104 3.62 15.89 5.20
CA ALA A 104 3.03 15.44 6.47
C ALA A 104 2.01 16.46 6.98
N SER A 105 2.30 17.74 6.82
CA SER A 105 1.39 18.79 7.24
C SER A 105 0.08 18.75 6.46
N LYS A 106 0.15 18.54 5.16
CA LYS A 106 -1.05 18.43 4.36
C LYS A 106 -1.91 17.27 4.81
N ARG A 107 -1.27 16.16 5.14
CA ARG A 107 -1.99 15.00 5.58
C ARG A 107 -2.68 15.23 6.92
N ALA A 108 -2.04 16.03 7.78
CA ALA A 108 -2.58 16.33 9.09
C ALA A 108 -3.77 17.28 9.04
N LEU A 109 -3.96 17.97 7.92
CA LEU A 109 -5.07 18.89 7.74
C LEU A 109 -6.16 18.21 6.95
N PRO A 110 -7.07 17.53 7.60
CA PRO A 110 -8.01 16.65 6.89
C PRO A 110 -8.92 17.37 5.92
N LYS A 111 -9.12 18.65 6.09
CA LYS A 111 -9.96 19.37 5.19
C LYS A 111 -9.27 19.80 3.95
N GLN A 112 -7.99 19.77 3.92
CA GLN A 112 -7.29 20.23 2.76
C GLN A 112 -7.32 19.21 1.71
N LYS A 113 -7.56 19.64 0.67
CA LYS A 113 -7.57 18.72 -0.33
C LYS A 113 -6.42 18.82 -1.04
N GLU A 114 -5.78 18.61 -1.24
CA GLU A 114 -4.73 18.93 -1.66
C GLU A 114 -4.26 18.89 -2.74
N SER A 115 -3.93 19.28 -3.16
CA SER A 115 -3.49 19.37 -4.19
C SER A 115 -2.33 18.98 -4.61
N LYS A 116 -1.91 18.95 -5.23
CA LYS A 116 -0.88 18.61 -5.52
C LYS A 116 0.03 19.12 -5.94
N ARG A 117 0.51 19.28 -5.98
CA ARG A 117 1.43 19.91 -6.18
C ARG A 117 1.83 19.89 -7.16
#